data_1e48879fb9787a19f31eca0c0b86471a
#
_entry.id   1e48879fb9787a19f31eca0c0b86471a
#
_cell.length_a   1.000
_cell.length_b   1.000
_cell.length_c   1.000
_cell.angle_alpha   90.00
_cell.angle_beta   90.00
_cell.angle_gamma   90.00
#
_symmetry.space_group_name_H-M   'P 1'
#
loop_
_entity.id
_entity.type
_entity.pdbx_description
1 polymer ?
#
loop_
_entity_poly.entity_id
_entity_poly.type
_entity_poly.pdbx_seq_one_letter_code
_entity_poly.pdbx_strand_id
1 'polypeptide(L)'
;MKKAFSFLILVFLCGMFSARLSAELSMPHIFADHMVLQRNEAINLWGSASPKEKVTVELNGQKTSVRADASGKWNATLRPMEAGGPYTLIVKGKKERLAFDDVLLGEVWICSGQSNMEFRLHAAMNAEKEIADAENYSFLRSFNVKQEMSHRPLSDLQGEWRVCCLLYTSDAADEE
;
A
#
# COMPACT_ATOMS: atom_id res chain seq x y z
N MET A 1 57.02 16.57 6.68
CA MET A 1 55.86 17.44 6.92
C MET A 1 54.91 17.58 5.70
N LYS A 2 55.41 17.74 4.46
CA LYS A 2 54.50 17.88 3.28
C LYS A 2 53.62 16.65 2.97
N LYS A 3 54.10 15.40 3.20
CA LYS A 3 53.32 14.17 2.96
C LYS A 3 52.17 13.94 3.95
N ALA A 4 52.33 14.34 5.21
CA ALA A 4 51.28 14.22 6.22
C ALA A 4 50.11 15.22 5.97
N PHE A 5 50.43 16.41 5.48
CA PHE A 5 49.46 17.44 5.16
C PHE A 5 48.59 17.04 3.94
N SER A 6 49.19 16.38 2.94
CA SER A 6 48.47 15.88 1.75
C SER A 6 47.49 14.75 2.08
N PHE A 7 47.85 13.89 3.06
CA PHE A 7 46.98 12.81 3.53
C PHE A 7 45.77 13.34 4.32
N LEU A 8 45.99 14.40 5.13
CA LEU A 8 44.91 15.02 5.88
C LEU A 8 43.87 15.71 4.99
N ILE A 9 44.30 16.33 3.88
CA ILE A 9 43.40 16.95 2.90
C ILE A 9 42.57 15.89 2.15
N LEU A 10 43.18 14.73 1.82
CA LEU A 10 42.50 13.65 1.16
C LEU A 10 41.37 13.03 2.01
N VAL A 11 41.64 12.86 3.33
CA VAL A 11 40.64 12.34 4.29
C VAL A 11 39.51 13.36 4.49
N PHE A 12 39.82 14.66 4.49
CA PHE A 12 38.81 15.70 4.64
C PHE A 12 37.90 15.84 3.38
N LEU A 13 38.46 15.63 2.18
CA LEU A 13 37.69 15.63 0.94
C LEU A 13 36.77 14.39 0.83
N CYS A 14 37.19 13.23 1.36
CA CYS A 14 36.37 12.00 1.33
C CYS A 14 35.18 12.08 2.28
N GLY A 15 35.26 12.88 3.35
CA GLY A 15 34.16 13.07 4.31
C GLY A 15 33.01 13.96 3.84
N MET A 16 33.16 14.70 2.73
CA MET A 16 32.15 15.63 2.22
C MET A 16 31.18 15.03 1.18
N PHE A 17 31.44 13.83 0.71
CA PHE A 17 30.51 13.10 -0.17
C PHE A 17 29.56 12.23 0.65
N SER A 18 28.77 12.83 1.55
CA SER A 18 27.54 12.22 2.01
C SER A 18 26.57 12.23 0.82
N ALA A 19 26.64 11.19 -0.01
CA ALA A 19 25.59 10.94 -0.98
C ALA A 19 24.26 10.90 -0.22
N ARG A 20 23.46 11.94 -0.34
CA ARG A 20 22.08 11.92 0.14
C ARG A 20 21.36 10.88 -0.70
N LEU A 21 21.26 9.68 -0.17
CA LEU A 21 20.38 8.67 -0.74
C LEU A 21 18.97 9.28 -0.70
N SER A 22 18.50 9.77 -1.83
CA SER A 22 17.13 10.21 -1.98
C SER A 22 16.28 8.95 -1.93
N ALA A 23 15.51 8.77 -0.87
CA ALA A 23 14.54 7.68 -0.83
C ALA A 23 13.42 8.02 -1.82
N GLU A 24 13.02 7.02 -2.59
CA GLU A 24 11.90 7.09 -3.51
C GLU A 24 10.57 7.21 -2.74
N LEU A 25 9.62 7.96 -3.31
CA LEU A 25 8.27 8.02 -2.76
C LEU A 25 7.61 6.65 -2.91
N SER A 26 7.23 6.05 -1.80
CA SER A 26 6.63 4.72 -1.79
C SER A 26 5.55 4.58 -0.73
N MET A 27 4.67 3.63 -0.94
CA MET A 27 3.64 3.19 0.01
C MET A 27 3.70 1.67 0.17
N PRO A 28 3.24 1.10 1.31
CA PRO A 28 3.09 -0.33 1.48
C PRO A 28 2.16 -0.96 0.44
N HIS A 29 2.35 -2.24 0.16
CA HIS A 29 1.61 -2.98 -0.88
C HIS A 29 0.09 -3.04 -0.66
N ILE A 30 -0.38 -2.82 0.56
CA ILE A 30 -1.82 -2.72 0.83
C ILE A 30 -2.48 -1.53 0.12
N PHE A 31 -1.69 -0.51 -0.23
CA PHE A 31 -2.15 0.62 -1.04
C PHE A 31 -1.83 0.34 -2.51
N ALA A 32 -2.82 -0.11 -3.24
CA ALA A 32 -2.71 -0.46 -4.65
C ALA A 32 -4.04 -0.18 -5.36
N ASP A 33 -4.05 -0.37 -6.66
CA ASP A 33 -5.29 -0.32 -7.44
C ASP A 33 -6.32 -1.29 -6.86
N HIS A 34 -7.59 -0.97 -7.03
CA HIS A 34 -8.74 -1.74 -6.56
C HIS A 34 -8.90 -1.82 -5.04
N MET A 35 -8.09 -1.10 -4.23
CA MET A 35 -8.20 -1.14 -2.78
C MET A 35 -9.53 -0.59 -2.26
N VAL A 36 -9.91 -1.06 -1.06
CA VAL A 36 -11.01 -0.48 -0.29
C VAL A 36 -10.42 0.19 0.95
N LEU A 37 -10.80 1.44 1.19
CA LEU A 37 -10.51 2.18 2.41
C LEU A 37 -11.75 2.23 3.28
N GLN A 38 -11.56 2.14 4.61
CA GLN A 38 -12.68 2.15 5.56
C GLN A 38 -13.46 3.46 5.47
N ARG A 39 -14.77 3.34 5.25
CA ARG A 39 -15.70 4.47 5.26
C ARG A 39 -15.99 4.96 6.69
N ASN A 40 -16.46 6.19 6.83
CA ASN A 40 -16.91 6.82 8.07
C ASN A 40 -15.85 6.91 9.17
N GLU A 41 -14.61 6.56 8.89
CA GLU A 41 -13.46 6.63 9.78
C GLU A 41 -12.37 7.53 9.18
N ALA A 42 -11.47 8.03 10.03
CA ALA A 42 -10.31 8.78 9.59
C ALA A 42 -9.42 7.89 8.71
N ILE A 43 -9.15 8.32 7.48
CA ILE A 43 -8.35 7.56 6.52
C ILE A 43 -6.88 7.86 6.74
N ASN A 44 -6.17 6.89 7.30
CA ASN A 44 -4.74 6.98 7.54
C ASN A 44 -3.98 6.37 6.35
N LEU A 45 -3.07 7.17 5.78
CA LEU A 45 -2.23 6.80 4.65
C LEU A 45 -0.78 7.06 5.02
N TRP A 46 0.11 6.12 4.74
CA TRP A 46 1.50 6.21 5.16
C TRP A 46 2.46 5.62 4.12
N GLY A 47 3.72 5.99 4.25
CA GLY A 47 4.75 5.51 3.35
C GLY A 47 6.12 6.09 3.65
N SER A 48 6.97 6.06 2.65
CA SER A 48 8.33 6.59 2.72
C SER A 48 8.57 7.62 1.62
N ALA A 49 9.47 8.56 1.87
CA ALA A 49 9.94 9.57 0.94
C ALA A 49 11.32 10.06 1.41
N SER A 50 11.92 10.99 0.69
CA SER A 50 13.16 11.61 1.19
C SER A 50 12.92 12.34 2.52
N PRO A 51 13.88 12.33 3.45
CA PRO A 51 13.77 13.03 4.71
C PRO A 51 13.37 14.50 4.53
N LYS A 52 12.37 14.95 5.32
CA LYS A 52 11.79 16.31 5.27
C LYS A 52 11.08 16.66 3.96
N GLU A 53 10.92 15.73 3.04
CA GLU A 53 10.16 15.94 1.81
C GLU A 53 8.70 16.24 2.14
N LYS A 54 8.11 17.17 1.39
CA LYS A 54 6.68 17.44 1.46
C LYS A 54 5.95 16.43 0.61
N VAL A 55 5.08 15.65 1.23
CA VAL A 55 4.17 14.71 0.57
C VAL A 55 2.76 15.28 0.61
N THR A 56 2.07 15.24 -0.50
CA THR A 56 0.69 15.69 -0.63
C THR A 56 -0.18 14.52 -1.07
N VAL A 57 -1.25 14.28 -0.34
CA VAL A 57 -2.22 13.21 -0.60
C VAL A 57 -3.54 13.85 -1.00
N GLU A 58 -4.17 13.28 -2.03
CA GLU A 58 -5.43 13.78 -2.60
C GLU A 58 -6.36 12.60 -2.92
N LEU A 59 -7.58 12.61 -2.41
CA LEU A 59 -8.61 11.61 -2.64
C LEU A 59 -9.99 12.30 -2.62
N ASN A 60 -10.81 12.09 -3.63
CA ASN A 60 -12.18 12.59 -3.72
C ASN A 60 -12.31 14.07 -3.27
N GLY A 61 -11.49 14.95 -3.84
CA GLY A 61 -11.50 16.38 -3.54
C GLY A 61 -10.91 16.78 -2.18
N GLN A 62 -10.65 15.84 -1.27
CA GLN A 62 -9.87 16.12 -0.06
C GLN A 62 -8.39 16.13 -0.37
N LYS A 63 -7.68 17.07 0.24
CA LYS A 63 -6.24 17.22 0.05
C LYS A 63 -5.56 17.56 1.37
N THR A 64 -4.49 16.86 1.69
CA THR A 64 -3.64 17.12 2.85
C THR A 64 -2.18 17.09 2.46
N SER A 65 -1.33 17.74 3.24
CA SER A 65 0.12 17.74 3.02
C SER A 65 0.84 17.52 4.35
N VAL A 66 1.80 16.64 4.33
CA VAL A 66 2.65 16.31 5.47
C VAL A 66 4.13 16.39 5.09
N ARG A 67 5.02 16.31 6.07
CA ARG A 67 6.45 16.18 5.82
C ARG A 67 6.93 14.84 6.33
N ALA A 68 7.73 14.16 5.53
CA ALA A 68 8.46 12.99 5.98
C ALA A 68 9.39 13.36 7.14
N ASP A 69 9.51 12.49 8.11
CA ASP A 69 10.40 12.67 9.26
C ASP A 69 11.89 12.51 8.87
N ALA A 70 12.77 12.50 9.87
CA ALA A 70 14.21 12.34 9.65
C ALA A 70 14.58 10.95 9.10
N SER A 71 13.74 9.94 9.32
CA SER A 71 13.89 8.57 8.78
C SER A 71 13.26 8.40 7.40
N GLY A 72 12.59 9.44 6.87
CA GLY A 72 11.90 9.40 5.60
C GLY A 72 10.47 8.86 5.68
N LYS A 73 9.93 8.59 6.86
CA LYS A 73 8.56 8.10 7.02
C LYS A 73 7.58 9.27 7.08
N TRP A 74 6.42 9.08 6.45
CA TRP A 74 5.32 10.04 6.49
C TRP A 74 4.00 9.34 6.81
N ASN A 75 3.10 10.08 7.42
CA ASN A 75 1.73 9.67 7.71
C ASN A 75 0.81 10.86 7.44
N ALA A 76 -0.25 10.64 6.68
CA ALA A 76 -1.25 11.62 6.32
C ALA A 76 -2.64 11.09 6.67
N THR A 77 -3.47 11.94 7.23
CA THR A 77 -4.84 11.59 7.60
C THR A 77 -5.81 12.45 6.81
N LEU A 78 -6.77 11.82 6.14
CA LEU A 78 -7.93 12.46 5.53
C LEU A 78 -9.14 12.33 6.47
N ARG A 79 -10.08 13.25 6.33
CA ARG A 79 -11.33 13.21 7.11
C ARG A 79 -12.18 12.03 6.68
N PRO A 80 -13.04 11.52 7.57
CA PRO A 80 -14.03 10.49 7.24
C PRO A 80 -14.80 10.83 5.96
N MET A 81 -15.08 9.82 5.17
CA MET A 81 -15.92 9.90 3.97
C MET A 81 -16.94 8.77 3.98
N GLU A 82 -18.10 9.01 3.39
CA GLU A 82 -19.13 8.01 3.18
C GLU A 82 -18.70 6.98 2.13
N ALA A 83 -19.43 5.87 2.06
CA ALA A 83 -19.22 4.84 1.04
C ALA A 83 -19.35 5.44 -0.37
N GLY A 84 -18.53 4.99 -1.28
CA GLY A 84 -18.56 5.46 -2.66
C GLY A 84 -17.31 5.10 -3.44
N GLY A 85 -17.22 5.60 -4.64
CA GLY A 85 -16.17 5.33 -5.62
C GLY A 85 -16.73 4.82 -6.94
N PRO A 86 -15.86 4.44 -7.88
CA PRO A 86 -14.40 4.40 -7.74
C PRO A 86 -13.77 5.80 -7.77
N TYR A 87 -12.70 5.97 -7.01
CA TYR A 87 -11.89 7.18 -6.94
C TYR A 87 -10.46 6.88 -7.36
N THR A 88 -9.67 7.93 -7.61
CA THR A 88 -8.22 7.85 -7.75
C THR A 88 -7.56 8.48 -6.52
N LEU A 89 -6.73 7.71 -5.81
CA LEU A 89 -5.83 8.23 -4.78
C LEU A 89 -4.55 8.73 -5.44
N ILE A 90 -4.18 9.98 -5.18
CA ILE A 90 -2.97 10.57 -5.71
C ILE A 90 -2.05 10.97 -4.56
N VAL A 91 -0.79 10.51 -4.63
CA VAL A 91 0.26 10.88 -3.68
C VAL A 91 1.40 11.54 -4.45
N LYS A 92 1.74 12.77 -4.08
CA LYS A 92 2.74 13.59 -4.75
C LYS A 92 3.86 13.93 -3.80
N GLY A 93 5.07 13.56 -4.17
CA GLY A 93 6.32 14.07 -3.62
C GLY A 93 6.85 15.26 -4.41
N LYS A 94 8.14 15.54 -4.26
CA LYS A 94 8.80 16.64 -4.96
C LYS A 94 9.03 16.34 -6.44
N LYS A 95 9.38 15.10 -6.78
CA LYS A 95 9.71 14.65 -8.13
C LYS A 95 8.81 13.52 -8.62
N GLU A 96 8.17 12.82 -7.72
CA GLU A 96 7.46 11.57 -7.97
C GLU A 96 5.98 11.74 -7.68
N ARG A 97 5.20 10.93 -8.37
CA ARG A 97 3.76 10.87 -8.22
C ARG A 97 3.33 9.41 -8.30
N LEU A 98 2.64 8.96 -7.27
CA LEU A 98 1.91 7.70 -7.27
C LEU A 98 0.44 8.00 -7.55
N ALA A 99 -0.20 7.11 -8.28
CA ALA A 99 -1.65 7.14 -8.49
C ALA A 99 -2.17 5.72 -8.36
N PHE A 100 -3.22 5.57 -7.60
CA PHE A 100 -3.92 4.30 -7.41
C PHE A 100 -5.36 4.50 -7.87
N ASP A 101 -5.76 3.71 -8.84
CA ASP A 101 -7.07 3.80 -9.47
C ASP A 101 -8.05 2.78 -8.88
N ASP A 102 -9.34 2.98 -9.18
CA ASP A 102 -10.45 2.14 -8.73
C ASP A 102 -10.48 1.96 -7.19
N VAL A 103 -10.20 3.03 -6.46
CA VAL A 103 -10.26 3.04 -4.99
C VAL A 103 -11.70 3.19 -4.52
N LEU A 104 -12.15 2.28 -3.68
CA LEU A 104 -13.47 2.33 -3.06
C LEU A 104 -13.40 2.79 -1.60
N LEU A 105 -14.45 3.41 -1.14
CA LEU A 105 -14.75 3.64 0.27
C LEU A 105 -15.86 2.69 0.67
N GLY A 106 -15.61 1.79 1.61
CA GLY A 106 -16.55 0.74 1.98
C GLY A 106 -16.24 0.14 3.35
N GLU A 107 -16.88 -0.97 3.65
CA GLU A 107 -16.56 -1.74 4.85
C GLU A 107 -15.33 -2.62 4.60
N VAL A 108 -14.40 -2.58 5.55
CA VAL A 108 -13.19 -3.41 5.50
C VAL A 108 -13.26 -4.47 6.60
N TRP A 109 -13.17 -5.73 6.21
CA TRP A 109 -13.18 -6.87 7.11
C TRP A 109 -11.81 -7.55 7.12
N ILE A 110 -11.33 -7.91 8.30
CA ILE A 110 -10.13 -8.73 8.45
C ILE A 110 -10.57 -10.17 8.66
N CYS A 111 -10.29 -11.02 7.68
CA CYS A 111 -10.55 -12.45 7.74
C CYS A 111 -9.24 -13.17 8.08
N SER A 112 -9.17 -13.79 9.24
CA SER A 112 -7.99 -14.50 9.72
C SER A 112 -8.40 -15.75 10.49
N GLY A 113 -7.55 -16.76 10.50
CA GLY A 113 -7.83 -18.01 11.21
C GLY A 113 -6.88 -19.13 10.80
N GLN A 114 -7.40 -20.33 10.75
CA GLN A 114 -6.68 -21.54 10.37
C GLN A 114 -7.24 -22.11 9.05
N SER A 115 -7.26 -23.42 8.90
CA SER A 115 -7.67 -24.12 7.67
C SER A 115 -9.00 -23.67 7.06
N ASN A 116 -9.96 -23.23 7.88
CA ASN A 116 -11.23 -22.72 7.36
C ASN A 116 -11.10 -21.39 6.61
N MET A 117 -10.01 -20.66 6.80
CA MET A 117 -9.73 -19.42 6.03
C MET A 117 -9.11 -19.74 4.66
N GLU A 118 -8.62 -20.95 4.47
CA GLU A 118 -8.16 -21.47 3.17
C GLU A 118 -9.26 -22.23 2.42
N PHE A 119 -10.46 -22.31 3.01
CA PHE A 119 -11.58 -23.02 2.39
C PHE A 119 -12.10 -22.23 1.18
N ARG A 120 -11.89 -22.79 0.04
CA ARG A 120 -12.16 -22.14 -1.24
C ARG A 120 -13.64 -22.25 -1.63
N LEU A 121 -14.14 -21.26 -2.33
CA LEU A 121 -15.55 -21.19 -2.72
C LEU A 121 -15.99 -22.42 -3.53
N HIS A 122 -15.15 -22.96 -4.44
CA HIS A 122 -15.48 -24.13 -5.25
C HIS A 122 -15.74 -25.40 -4.43
N ALA A 123 -15.24 -25.48 -3.19
CA ALA A 123 -15.50 -26.57 -2.27
C ALA A 123 -16.71 -26.34 -1.36
N ALA A 124 -17.35 -25.18 -1.46
CA ALA A 124 -18.52 -24.83 -0.66
C ALA A 124 -19.80 -25.45 -1.24
N MET A 125 -20.82 -25.54 -0.40
CA MET A 125 -22.16 -25.92 -0.85
C MET A 125 -22.72 -24.85 -1.79
N ASN A 126 -23.31 -25.25 -2.93
CA ASN A 126 -23.82 -24.37 -3.99
C ASN A 126 -22.74 -23.50 -4.68
N ALA A 127 -21.49 -23.96 -4.69
CA ALA A 127 -20.36 -23.24 -5.27
C ALA A 127 -20.63 -22.73 -6.69
N GLU A 128 -21.15 -23.57 -7.58
CA GLU A 128 -21.42 -23.18 -8.98
C GLU A 128 -22.35 -21.99 -9.08
N LYS A 129 -23.39 -21.94 -8.24
CA LYS A 129 -24.31 -20.81 -8.21
C LYS A 129 -23.65 -19.54 -7.71
N GLU A 130 -22.91 -19.62 -6.61
CA GLU A 130 -22.21 -18.48 -6.01
C GLU A 130 -21.11 -17.94 -6.94
N ILE A 131 -20.39 -18.83 -7.64
CA ILE A 131 -19.39 -18.45 -8.64
C ILE A 131 -20.05 -17.74 -9.82
N ALA A 132 -21.15 -18.28 -10.34
CA ALA A 132 -21.90 -17.65 -11.44
C ALA A 132 -22.47 -16.26 -11.06
N ASP A 133 -22.80 -16.07 -9.78
CA ASP A 133 -23.35 -14.81 -9.25
C ASP A 133 -22.29 -13.77 -8.92
N ALA A 134 -21.00 -14.15 -8.92
CA ALA A 134 -19.87 -13.30 -8.53
C ALA A 134 -19.77 -12.01 -9.35
N GLU A 135 -20.17 -12.00 -10.62
CA GLU A 135 -20.15 -10.81 -11.48
C GLU A 135 -21.10 -9.71 -10.99
N ASN A 136 -22.12 -10.07 -10.20
CA ASN A 136 -23.06 -9.12 -9.62
C ASN A 136 -22.47 -8.35 -8.43
N TYR A 137 -21.29 -8.76 -7.94
CA TYR A 137 -20.62 -8.18 -6.77
C TYR A 137 -19.37 -7.39 -7.13
N SER A 138 -19.43 -6.60 -8.19
CA SER A 138 -18.29 -5.82 -8.71
C SER A 138 -17.69 -4.81 -7.71
N PHE A 139 -18.37 -4.50 -6.61
CA PHE A 139 -17.85 -3.68 -5.52
C PHE A 139 -17.22 -4.49 -4.36
N LEU A 140 -17.31 -5.81 -4.42
CA LEU A 140 -16.59 -6.67 -3.48
C LEU A 140 -15.13 -6.77 -3.93
N ARG A 141 -14.22 -6.59 -2.98
CA ARG A 141 -12.77 -6.67 -3.18
C ARG A 141 -12.17 -7.61 -2.14
N SER A 142 -11.11 -8.28 -2.49
CA SER A 142 -10.30 -9.03 -1.53
C SER A 142 -8.84 -8.63 -1.65
N PHE A 143 -8.15 -8.51 -0.52
CA PHE A 143 -6.71 -8.42 -0.47
C PHE A 143 -6.16 -9.76 0.01
N ASN A 144 -5.54 -10.49 -0.88
CA ASN A 144 -4.96 -11.78 -0.56
C ASN A 144 -3.52 -11.60 -0.08
N VAL A 145 -3.31 -11.83 1.20
CA VAL A 145 -1.97 -11.77 1.80
C VAL A 145 -1.19 -13.02 1.42
N LYS A 146 0.01 -12.83 0.87
CA LYS A 146 0.91 -13.95 0.61
C LYS A 146 1.33 -14.59 1.94
N GLN A 147 1.20 -15.91 2.02
CA GLN A 147 1.61 -16.64 3.21
C GLN A 147 3.12 -16.56 3.40
N GLU A 148 3.52 -15.94 4.49
CA GLU A 148 4.92 -15.79 4.88
C GLU A 148 5.08 -15.97 6.39
N MET A 149 6.08 -16.76 6.80
CA MET A 149 6.44 -16.85 8.21
C MET A 149 7.38 -15.72 8.58
N SER A 150 7.03 -14.97 9.63
CA SER A 150 7.90 -13.94 10.19
C SER A 150 8.02 -14.08 11.70
N HIS A 151 9.24 -13.99 12.21
CA HIS A 151 9.52 -13.96 13.64
C HIS A 151 9.43 -12.53 14.23
N ARG A 152 9.12 -11.54 13.41
CA ARG A 152 9.00 -10.13 13.81
C ARG A 152 7.78 -9.50 13.13
N PRO A 153 7.13 -8.52 13.76
CA PRO A 153 6.14 -7.71 13.08
C PRO A 153 6.75 -7.09 11.81
N LEU A 154 6.06 -7.23 10.69
CA LEU A 154 6.45 -6.61 9.44
C LEU A 154 5.78 -5.23 9.32
N SER A 155 6.48 -4.29 8.71
CA SER A 155 5.94 -2.96 8.39
C SER A 155 5.19 -2.91 7.07
N ASP A 156 5.30 -3.96 6.29
CA ASP A 156 4.63 -4.14 5.01
C ASP A 156 4.32 -5.64 4.83
N LEU A 157 3.38 -5.96 3.97
CA LEU A 157 3.00 -7.34 3.66
C LEU A 157 2.85 -7.48 2.15
N GLN A 158 3.23 -8.64 1.64
CA GLN A 158 3.05 -8.96 0.23
C GLN A 158 1.61 -9.43 -0.01
N GLY A 159 1.02 -9.00 -1.08
CA GLY A 159 -0.34 -9.37 -1.47
C GLY A 159 -0.86 -8.49 -2.59
N GLU A 160 -2.07 -8.76 -3.01
CA GLU A 160 -2.73 -7.98 -4.06
C GLU A 160 -4.23 -7.83 -3.81
N TRP A 161 -4.77 -6.72 -4.28
CA TRP A 161 -6.20 -6.50 -4.34
C TRP A 161 -6.79 -7.16 -5.58
N ARG A 162 -7.91 -7.83 -5.41
CA ARG A 162 -8.66 -8.47 -6.49
C ARG A 162 -10.12 -8.03 -6.46
N VAL A 163 -10.65 -7.75 -7.63
CA VAL A 163 -12.08 -7.49 -7.84
C VAL A 163 -12.80 -8.83 -7.83
N CYS A 164 -13.93 -8.92 -7.15
CA CYS A 164 -14.77 -10.10 -7.23
C CYS A 164 -15.25 -10.30 -8.66
N CYS A 165 -14.91 -11.41 -9.26
CA CYS A 165 -15.34 -11.82 -10.58
C CYS A 165 -15.28 -13.35 -10.70
N LEU A 166 -15.89 -13.89 -11.75
CA LEU A 166 -15.98 -15.31 -12.02
C LEU A 166 -14.60 -16.01 -11.97
N LEU A 167 -13.60 -15.39 -12.59
CA LEU A 167 -12.25 -15.92 -12.68
C LEU A 167 -11.63 -16.11 -11.29
N TYR A 168 -11.63 -15.09 -10.45
CA TYR A 168 -10.97 -15.14 -9.13
C TYR A 168 -11.75 -15.92 -8.07
N THR A 169 -13.03 -16.16 -8.27
CA THR A 169 -13.81 -17.04 -7.38
C THR A 169 -13.65 -18.50 -7.75
N SER A 170 -13.30 -18.81 -9.01
CA SER A 170 -13.06 -20.17 -9.50
C SER A 170 -11.57 -20.57 -9.46
N ASP A 171 -10.65 -19.67 -9.81
CA ASP A 171 -9.24 -19.99 -10.06
C ASP A 171 -8.30 -19.72 -8.87
N ALA A 172 -8.80 -19.35 -7.71
CA ALA A 172 -7.95 -19.31 -6.50
C ALA A 172 -7.28 -20.67 -6.18
N ALA A 173 -7.39 -21.62 -7.11
CA ALA A 173 -6.97 -23.00 -6.97
C ALA A 173 -5.63 -23.34 -7.64
N ASP A 174 -5.18 -22.59 -8.66
CA ASP A 174 -4.19 -23.12 -9.61
C ASP A 174 -2.85 -22.36 -9.61
N GLU A 175 -2.56 -21.53 -8.62
CA GLU A 175 -1.21 -21.00 -8.45
C GLU A 175 -0.46 -21.84 -7.40
N GLU A 176 0.20 -22.89 -7.88
CA GLU A 176 1.30 -23.57 -7.21
C GLU A 176 2.60 -22.75 -7.32
#